data_be066ef1bc9899b69dec059480336bcf
#
_entry.id   be066ef1bc9899b69dec059480336bcf
#
_cell.length_a   1.000
_cell.length_b   1.000
_cell.length_c   1.000
_cell.angle_alpha   90.00
_cell.angle_beta   90.00
_cell.angle_gamma   90.00
#
_symmetry.space_group_name_H-M   'P 1'
#
loop_
_entity.id
_entity.type
_entity.pdbx_description
1 polymer ?
#
loop_
_entity_poly.entity_id
_entity_poly.type
_entity_poly.pdbx_seq_one_letter_code
_entity_poly.pdbx_strand_id
1 'polypeptide(L)'
;MALPVLANDKPMYEVVVPSSQETFKFRPFLVKEQKSMLIAFESKDNKQILNTMLNCVESCIPGLDAKRLATFDMDYIFTQIRAKSVGETSKVRAACIKCNEDNEVTINLEKIKMEKAEMKSQIVPITDTIRLEMKFPTYDDVLKNPNYMKDDSNQVEELFDSIST
;
A
#
# COMPACT_ATOMS: atom_id res chain seq x y z
N MET A 1 -19.22 40.22 -16.09
CA MET A 1 -17.95 40.06 -15.34
C MET A 1 -17.70 38.57 -15.22
N ALA A 2 -16.63 38.05 -15.83
CA ALA A 2 -16.21 36.67 -15.63
C ALA A 2 -15.49 36.58 -14.27
N LEU A 3 -15.89 35.63 -13.44
CA LEU A 3 -15.17 35.35 -12.19
C LEU A 3 -13.73 34.93 -12.51
N PRO A 4 -12.74 35.40 -11.76
CA PRO A 4 -11.34 34.97 -11.96
C PRO A 4 -11.26 33.46 -11.77
N VAL A 5 -10.66 32.79 -12.73
CA VAL A 5 -10.32 31.37 -12.61
C VAL A 5 -9.30 31.26 -11.50
N LEU A 6 -9.71 30.74 -10.35
CA LEU A 6 -8.79 30.42 -9.27
C LEU A 6 -7.84 29.33 -9.81
N ALA A 7 -6.59 29.70 -10.07
CA ALA A 7 -5.54 28.73 -10.34
C ALA A 7 -5.41 27.83 -9.10
N ASN A 8 -5.98 26.63 -9.20
CA ASN A 8 -5.97 25.65 -8.12
C ASN A 8 -4.63 24.92 -8.15
N ASP A 9 -3.57 25.67 -7.84
CA ASP A 9 -2.19 25.19 -7.86
C ASP A 9 -2.00 24.29 -6.63
N LYS A 10 -2.36 23.00 -6.83
CA LYS A 10 -2.19 21.98 -5.79
C LYS A 10 -0.71 21.61 -5.75
N PRO A 11 -0.10 21.55 -4.56
CA PRO A 11 1.27 21.09 -4.44
C PRO A 11 1.37 19.66 -5.00
N MET A 12 2.38 19.44 -5.87
CA MET A 12 2.69 18.14 -6.45
C MET A 12 4.02 17.67 -5.88
N TYR A 13 4.05 16.41 -5.49
CA TYR A 13 5.23 15.72 -4.97
C TYR A 13 5.59 14.56 -5.88
N GLU A 14 6.79 14.02 -5.71
CA GLU A 14 7.27 12.87 -6.47
C GLU A 14 7.44 11.67 -5.54
N VAL A 15 7.07 10.48 -6.05
CA VAL A 15 7.29 9.20 -5.39
C VAL A 15 7.86 8.22 -6.40
N VAL A 16 8.84 7.45 -5.96
CA VAL A 16 9.44 6.37 -6.75
C VAL A 16 8.83 5.06 -6.32
N VAL A 17 8.28 4.30 -7.26
CA VAL A 17 7.74 2.96 -7.01
C VAL A 17 8.90 2.01 -6.74
N PRO A 18 8.97 1.32 -5.60
CA PRO A 18 10.14 0.51 -5.25
C PRO A 18 10.43 -0.65 -6.20
N SER A 19 9.40 -1.33 -6.72
CA SER A 19 9.57 -2.48 -7.62
C SER A 19 10.01 -2.09 -9.02
N SER A 20 9.33 -1.10 -9.63
CA SER A 20 9.57 -0.69 -11.03
C SER A 20 10.59 0.44 -11.17
N GLN A 21 10.92 1.14 -10.09
CA GLN A 21 11.76 2.35 -10.08
C GLN A 21 11.19 3.50 -10.94
N GLU A 22 9.91 3.41 -11.29
CA GLU A 22 9.21 4.49 -11.99
C GLU A 22 8.86 5.61 -11.03
N THR A 23 8.98 6.85 -11.51
CA THR A 23 8.66 8.05 -10.73
C THR A 23 7.31 8.60 -11.14
N PHE A 24 6.42 8.74 -10.17
CA PHE A 24 5.11 9.33 -10.35
C PHE A 24 4.98 10.64 -9.59
N LYS A 25 4.19 11.57 -10.17
CA LYS A 25 3.79 12.80 -9.48
C LYS A 25 2.45 12.59 -8.79
N PHE A 26 2.38 12.97 -7.53
CA PHE A 26 1.17 12.84 -6.74
C PHE A 26 0.78 14.14 -6.06
N ARG A 27 -0.50 14.29 -5.79
CA ARG A 27 -1.05 15.34 -4.93
C ARG A 27 -1.43 14.77 -3.55
N PRO A 28 -1.42 15.59 -2.51
CA PRO A 28 -1.97 15.19 -1.22
C PRO A 28 -3.46 14.82 -1.30
N PHE A 29 -3.96 14.11 -0.30
CA PHE A 29 -5.38 13.83 -0.13
C PHE A 29 -6.21 15.12 -0.05
N LEU A 30 -7.37 15.09 -0.65
CA LEU A 30 -8.40 16.08 -0.39
C LEU A 30 -9.27 15.61 0.78
N VAL A 31 -9.99 16.54 1.40
CA VAL A 31 -10.93 16.24 2.50
C VAL A 31 -11.93 15.15 2.14
N LYS A 32 -12.35 15.09 0.89
CA LYS A 32 -13.29 14.05 0.41
C LYS A 32 -12.68 12.64 0.47
N GLU A 33 -11.41 12.46 0.07
CA GLU A 33 -10.73 11.18 0.13
C GLU A 33 -10.52 10.76 1.59
N GLN A 34 -10.08 11.68 2.44
CA GLN A 34 -9.91 11.43 3.87
C GLN A 34 -11.23 11.00 4.52
N LYS A 35 -12.34 11.68 4.21
CA LYS A 35 -13.65 11.32 4.71
C LYS A 35 -14.09 9.93 4.24
N SER A 36 -13.89 9.61 2.96
CA SER A 36 -14.21 8.29 2.41
C SER A 36 -13.43 7.18 3.12
N MET A 37 -12.16 7.41 3.42
CA MET A 37 -11.34 6.46 4.16
C MET A 37 -11.82 6.26 5.59
N LEU A 38 -12.15 7.34 6.32
CA LEU A 38 -12.71 7.23 7.67
C LEU A 38 -13.99 6.39 7.69
N ILE A 39 -14.90 6.61 6.74
CA ILE A 39 -16.14 5.83 6.61
C ILE A 39 -15.82 4.36 6.31
N ALA A 40 -14.85 4.08 5.45
CA ALA A 40 -14.45 2.72 5.14
C ALA A 40 -13.86 2.00 6.36
N PHE A 41 -13.02 2.67 7.15
CA PHE A 41 -12.48 2.10 8.40
C PHE A 41 -13.56 1.80 9.44
N GLU A 42 -14.58 2.65 9.55
CA GLU A 42 -15.71 2.43 10.45
C GLU A 42 -16.56 1.22 10.06
N SER A 43 -16.63 0.89 8.77
CA SER A 43 -17.40 -0.27 8.28
C SER A 43 -16.83 -1.61 8.72
N LYS A 44 -15.55 -1.68 9.10
CA LYS A 44 -14.80 -2.91 9.43
C LYS A 44 -14.81 -3.98 8.32
N ASP A 45 -15.13 -3.58 7.10
CA ASP A 45 -15.08 -4.45 5.92
C ASP A 45 -13.73 -4.27 5.23
N ASN A 46 -12.87 -5.27 5.36
CA ASN A 46 -11.52 -5.27 4.79
C ASN A 46 -11.53 -5.03 3.29
N LYS A 47 -12.50 -5.60 2.56
CA LYS A 47 -12.62 -5.40 1.11
C LYS A 47 -12.99 -3.97 0.76
N GLN A 48 -13.89 -3.37 1.52
CA GLN A 48 -14.27 -1.96 1.35
C GLN A 48 -13.11 -1.03 1.68
N ILE A 49 -12.36 -1.30 2.75
CA ILE A 49 -11.18 -0.54 3.14
C ILE A 49 -10.15 -0.56 2.02
N LEU A 50 -9.79 -1.75 1.51
CA LEU A 50 -8.82 -1.91 0.43
C LEU A 50 -9.25 -1.19 -0.85
N ASN A 51 -10.49 -1.38 -1.30
CA ASN A 51 -10.99 -0.69 -2.50
C ASN A 51 -10.97 0.84 -2.33
N THR A 52 -11.28 1.34 -1.14
CA THR A 52 -11.24 2.78 -0.85
C THR A 52 -9.81 3.31 -0.87
N MET A 53 -8.86 2.55 -0.33
CA MET A 53 -7.43 2.90 -0.38
C MET A 53 -6.92 2.96 -1.83
N LEU A 54 -7.23 1.95 -2.65
CA LEU A 54 -6.86 1.90 -4.06
C LEU A 54 -7.40 3.11 -4.82
N ASN A 55 -8.71 3.38 -4.71
CA ASN A 55 -9.36 4.52 -5.36
C ASN A 55 -8.78 5.87 -4.89
N CYS A 56 -8.36 5.95 -3.63
CA CYS A 56 -7.75 7.14 -3.07
C CYS A 56 -6.36 7.39 -3.71
N VAL A 57 -5.54 6.36 -3.83
CA VAL A 57 -4.21 6.46 -4.46
C VAL A 57 -4.35 6.80 -5.95
N GLU A 58 -5.23 6.12 -6.69
CA GLU A 58 -5.49 6.42 -8.11
C GLU A 58 -5.96 7.88 -8.32
N SER A 59 -6.78 8.39 -7.40
CA SER A 59 -7.21 9.79 -7.43
C SER A 59 -6.07 10.78 -7.16
N CYS A 60 -5.06 10.38 -6.39
CA CYS A 60 -3.90 11.20 -6.06
C CYS A 60 -2.80 11.15 -7.13
N ILE A 61 -2.69 10.03 -7.85
CA ILE A 61 -1.68 9.80 -8.90
C ILE A 61 -2.38 9.54 -10.24
N PRO A 62 -2.55 10.54 -11.08
CA PRO A 62 -3.18 10.35 -12.39
C PRO A 62 -2.41 9.37 -13.26
N GLY A 63 -3.11 8.36 -13.79
CA GLY A 63 -2.53 7.37 -14.71
C GLY A 63 -1.88 6.16 -14.04
N LEU A 64 -1.91 6.07 -12.72
CA LEU A 64 -1.47 4.88 -11.99
C LEU A 64 -2.61 3.86 -11.92
N ASP A 65 -2.33 2.60 -12.26
CA ASP A 65 -3.22 1.46 -12.01
C ASP A 65 -2.79 0.80 -10.69
N ALA A 66 -3.41 1.21 -9.59
CA ALA A 66 -3.04 0.77 -8.25
C ALA A 66 -3.29 -0.73 -8.03
N LYS A 67 -4.21 -1.35 -8.78
CA LYS A 67 -4.53 -2.79 -8.66
C LYS A 67 -3.39 -3.68 -9.15
N ARG A 68 -2.60 -3.20 -10.10
CA ARG A 68 -1.47 -3.94 -10.67
C ARG A 68 -0.17 -3.80 -9.89
N LEU A 69 -0.13 -2.88 -8.95
CA LEU A 69 1.04 -2.71 -8.09
C LEU A 69 1.17 -3.89 -7.13
N ALA A 70 2.41 -4.23 -6.80
CA ALA A 70 2.69 -5.13 -5.70
C ALA A 70 2.15 -4.53 -4.39
N THR A 71 1.75 -5.38 -3.45
CA THR A 71 1.15 -4.94 -2.18
C THR A 71 2.06 -3.97 -1.43
N PHE A 72 3.34 -4.26 -1.34
CA PHE A 72 4.32 -3.40 -0.66
C PHE A 72 4.57 -2.06 -1.36
N ASP A 73 4.47 -1.99 -2.71
CA ASP A 73 4.58 -0.73 -3.44
C ASP A 73 3.42 0.18 -3.11
N MET A 74 2.23 -0.39 -3.06
CA MET A 74 1.00 0.34 -2.72
C MET A 74 1.06 0.90 -1.30
N ASP A 75 1.51 0.09 -0.33
CA ASP A 75 1.65 0.51 1.07
C ASP A 75 2.67 1.63 1.21
N TYR A 76 3.77 1.56 0.47
CA TYR A 76 4.78 2.60 0.43
C TYR A 76 4.23 3.90 -0.14
N ILE A 77 3.60 3.85 -1.32
CA ILE A 77 3.00 5.01 -1.99
C ILE A 77 1.96 5.65 -1.10
N PHE A 78 1.06 4.84 -0.51
CA PHE A 78 0.04 5.33 0.41
C PHE A 78 0.65 6.05 1.61
N THR A 79 1.71 5.51 2.20
CA THR A 79 2.43 6.12 3.32
C THR A 79 3.03 7.47 2.93
N GLN A 80 3.63 7.58 1.73
CA GLN A 80 4.19 8.84 1.23
C GLN A 80 3.10 9.90 0.99
N ILE A 81 1.98 9.52 0.39
CA ILE A 81 0.84 10.43 0.19
C ILE A 81 0.28 10.88 1.55
N ARG A 82 0.14 9.96 2.51
CA ARG A 82 -0.33 10.27 3.86
C ARG A 82 0.59 11.23 4.58
N ALA A 83 1.91 11.04 4.48
CA ALA A 83 2.91 11.92 5.09
C ALA A 83 2.77 13.37 4.61
N LYS A 84 2.49 13.58 3.32
CA LYS A 84 2.30 14.92 2.73
C LYS A 84 0.90 15.50 2.91
N SER A 85 -0.07 14.69 3.35
CA SER A 85 -1.48 15.10 3.49
C SER A 85 -1.84 15.47 4.93
N VAL A 86 -1.44 14.64 5.88
CA VAL A 86 -1.87 14.73 7.29
C VAL A 86 -0.73 15.16 8.20
N GLY A 87 0.50 14.82 7.82
CA GLY A 87 1.70 15.14 8.60
C GLY A 87 2.75 14.05 8.49
N GLU A 88 3.98 14.48 8.66
CA GLU A 88 5.18 13.65 8.48
C GLU A 88 5.44 12.69 9.64
N THR A 89 4.73 12.87 10.77
CA THR A 89 4.90 12.05 11.96
C THR A 89 3.60 11.35 12.35
N SER A 90 3.72 10.12 12.81
CA SER A 90 2.60 9.35 13.38
C SER A 90 2.98 8.84 14.76
N LYS A 91 2.09 9.04 15.72
CA LYS A 91 2.21 8.48 17.07
C LYS A 91 1.49 7.14 17.12
N VAL A 92 2.21 6.10 17.46
CA VAL A 92 1.67 4.75 17.62
C VAL A 92 1.95 4.24 19.03
N ARG A 93 1.04 3.44 19.58
CA ARG A 93 1.26 2.72 20.83
C ARG A 93 1.80 1.34 20.51
N ALA A 94 2.92 0.99 21.08
CA ALA A 94 3.54 -0.31 20.93
C ALA A 94 3.73 -0.94 22.31
N ALA A 95 3.22 -2.17 22.48
CA ALA A 95 3.44 -2.92 23.70
C ALA A 95 4.90 -3.42 23.77
N CYS A 96 5.53 -3.25 24.92
CA CYS A 96 6.88 -3.73 25.14
C CYS A 96 6.89 -5.26 25.21
N ILE A 97 7.77 -5.91 24.43
CA ILE A 97 7.89 -7.38 24.40
C ILE A 97 8.28 -7.98 25.77
N LYS A 98 8.96 -7.20 26.64
CA LYS A 98 9.46 -7.68 27.93
C LYS A 98 8.47 -7.49 29.08
N CYS A 99 7.81 -6.33 29.16
CA CYS A 99 6.93 -5.96 30.29
C CYS A 99 5.47 -5.77 29.90
N ASN A 100 5.14 -5.87 28.61
CA ASN A 100 3.81 -5.67 28.05
C ASN A 100 3.21 -4.28 28.32
N GLU A 101 4.05 -3.31 28.68
CA GLU A 101 3.66 -1.93 28.95
C GLU A 101 3.54 -1.15 27.65
N ASP A 102 2.48 -0.36 27.50
CA ASP A 102 2.26 0.48 26.31
C ASP A 102 3.21 1.67 26.29
N ASN A 103 3.98 1.77 25.21
CA ASN A 103 4.88 2.89 24.94
C ASN A 103 4.39 3.69 23.74
N GLU A 104 4.36 5.02 23.89
CA GLU A 104 4.09 5.90 22.76
C GLU A 104 5.38 6.12 21.96
N VAL A 105 5.37 5.68 20.70
CA VAL A 105 6.49 5.83 19.76
C VAL A 105 6.08 6.77 18.63
N THR A 106 6.91 7.77 18.36
CA THR A 106 6.72 8.68 17.24
C THR A 106 7.52 8.19 16.04
N ILE A 107 6.84 7.84 14.96
CA ILE A 107 7.44 7.38 13.71
C ILE A 107 7.42 8.54 12.72
N ASN A 108 8.58 8.80 12.09
CA ASN A 108 8.66 9.76 10.99
C ASN A 108 8.44 9.03 9.66
N LEU A 109 7.31 9.32 9.01
CA LEU A 109 6.87 8.65 7.80
C LEU A 109 7.72 9.02 6.57
N GLU A 110 8.31 10.22 6.52
CA GLU A 110 9.20 10.60 5.43
C GLU A 110 10.53 9.84 5.43
N LYS A 111 10.97 9.40 6.62
CA LYS A 111 12.21 8.63 6.75
C LYS A 111 12.06 7.16 6.43
N ILE A 112 10.83 6.70 6.20
CA ILE A 112 10.58 5.32 5.79
C ILE A 112 11.11 5.16 4.36
N LYS A 113 12.14 4.33 4.25
CA LYS A 113 12.70 3.92 2.95
C LYS A 113 12.51 2.41 2.83
N MET A 114 12.14 1.98 1.65
CA MET A 114 12.21 0.56 1.33
C MET A 114 13.64 0.19 0.99
N GLU A 115 14.19 -0.74 1.75
CA GLU A 115 15.44 -1.40 1.37
C GLU A 115 15.13 -2.41 0.27
N LYS A 116 15.86 -2.27 -0.84
CA LYS A 116 15.75 -3.24 -1.93
C LYS A 116 16.34 -4.56 -1.42
N ALA A 117 15.48 -5.51 -1.10
CA ALA A 117 15.95 -6.86 -0.80
C ALA A 117 16.72 -7.37 -2.04
N GLU A 118 17.93 -7.86 -1.86
CA GLU A 118 18.64 -8.57 -2.91
C GLU A 118 17.85 -9.84 -3.24
N MET A 119 16.98 -9.75 -4.23
CA MET A 119 16.27 -10.92 -4.74
C MET A 119 17.28 -11.80 -5.45
N LYS A 120 17.66 -12.89 -4.80
CA LYS A 120 18.63 -13.84 -5.34
C LYS A 120 18.14 -14.51 -6.62
N SER A 121 16.85 -14.74 -6.77
CA SER A 121 16.22 -15.21 -8.02
C SER A 121 14.70 -15.25 -7.85
N GLN A 122 13.96 -14.85 -8.88
CA GLN A 122 12.51 -15.12 -8.97
C GLN A 122 12.23 -16.56 -9.41
N ILE A 123 13.25 -17.27 -9.87
CA ILE A 123 13.16 -18.63 -10.39
C ILE A 123 13.64 -19.60 -9.33
N VAL A 124 12.72 -20.43 -8.83
CA VAL A 124 13.01 -21.50 -7.87
C VAL A 124 13.03 -22.83 -8.63
N PRO A 125 14.16 -23.53 -8.74
CA PRO A 125 14.21 -24.85 -9.34
C PRO A 125 13.58 -25.86 -8.36
N ILE A 126 12.56 -26.61 -8.82
CA ILE A 126 11.92 -27.66 -8.03
C ILE A 126 12.55 -29.02 -8.37
N THR A 127 12.79 -29.25 -9.65
CA THR A 127 13.50 -30.44 -10.19
C THR A 127 14.44 -30.00 -11.30
N ASP A 128 15.22 -30.93 -11.85
CA ASP A 128 16.10 -30.64 -12.98
C ASP A 128 15.35 -30.13 -14.22
N THR A 129 14.06 -30.44 -14.34
CA THR A 129 13.22 -30.11 -15.50
C THR A 129 12.14 -29.07 -15.18
N ILE A 130 11.80 -28.84 -13.90
CA ILE A 130 10.71 -27.95 -13.49
C ILE A 130 11.30 -26.77 -12.71
N ARG A 131 10.98 -25.58 -13.16
CA ARG A 131 11.34 -24.31 -12.50
C ARG A 131 10.06 -23.51 -12.25
N LEU A 132 9.94 -22.93 -11.06
CA LEU A 132 8.85 -22.05 -10.68
C LEU A 132 9.32 -20.60 -10.74
N GLU A 133 8.63 -19.77 -11.50
CA GLU A 133 8.85 -18.34 -11.52
C GLU A 133 7.89 -17.66 -10.54
N MET A 134 8.45 -17.02 -9.51
CA MET A 134 7.69 -16.34 -8.46
C MET A 134 7.48 -14.89 -8.84
N LYS A 135 6.25 -14.38 -8.65
CA LYS A 135 5.92 -12.95 -8.77
C LYS A 135 5.44 -12.39 -7.42
N PHE A 136 5.55 -11.11 -7.23
CA PHE A 136 4.94 -10.46 -6.07
C PHE A 136 3.41 -10.45 -6.22
N PRO A 137 2.68 -10.73 -5.13
CA PRO A 137 1.22 -10.62 -5.15
C PRO A 137 0.81 -9.17 -5.39
N THR A 138 -0.16 -9.00 -6.28
CA THR A 138 -0.78 -7.69 -6.54
C THR A 138 -2.05 -7.54 -5.71
N TYR A 139 -2.54 -6.32 -5.57
CA TYR A 139 -3.83 -6.11 -4.90
C TYR A 139 -5.00 -6.75 -5.65
N ASP A 140 -4.89 -6.91 -6.97
CA ASP A 140 -5.90 -7.65 -7.75
C ASP A 140 -5.94 -9.13 -7.36
N ASP A 141 -4.77 -9.74 -7.12
CA ASP A 141 -4.67 -11.12 -6.64
C ASP A 141 -5.27 -11.27 -5.22
N VAL A 142 -4.98 -10.30 -4.33
CA VAL A 142 -5.55 -10.28 -2.97
C VAL A 142 -7.08 -10.11 -2.98
N LEU A 143 -7.62 -9.25 -3.84
CA LEU A 143 -9.07 -9.03 -3.94
C LEU A 143 -9.82 -10.23 -4.54
N LYS A 144 -9.18 -10.99 -5.42
CA LYS A 144 -9.76 -12.19 -6.04
C LYS A 144 -9.74 -13.39 -5.10
N ASN A 145 -8.75 -13.46 -4.23
CA ASN A 145 -8.60 -14.55 -3.29
C ASN A 145 -8.98 -14.12 -1.86
N PRO A 146 -10.21 -14.44 -1.38
CA PRO A 146 -10.68 -14.01 -0.06
C PRO A 146 -9.88 -14.64 1.10
N ASN A 147 -9.07 -15.68 0.85
CA ASN A 147 -8.27 -16.32 1.88
C ASN A 147 -7.13 -15.43 2.37
N TYR A 148 -6.57 -14.56 1.53
CA TYR A 148 -5.57 -13.55 1.96
C TYR A 148 -6.09 -12.55 2.99
N MET A 149 -7.41 -12.47 3.19
CA MET A 149 -8.04 -11.53 4.14
C MET A 149 -8.48 -12.18 5.45
N LYS A 150 -8.28 -13.48 5.63
CA LYS A 150 -8.66 -14.21 6.84
C LYS A 150 -7.49 -14.32 7.79
N ASP A 151 -7.66 -13.87 9.03
CA ASP A 151 -6.64 -13.95 10.09
C ASP A 151 -6.28 -15.38 10.53
N ASP A 152 -7.09 -16.39 10.16
CA ASP A 152 -6.97 -17.80 10.59
C ASP A 152 -6.66 -18.75 9.41
N SER A 153 -5.97 -18.30 8.38
CA SER A 153 -5.66 -19.16 7.25
C SER A 153 -4.58 -20.19 7.61
N ASN A 154 -4.84 -21.45 7.26
CA ASN A 154 -3.82 -22.48 7.23
C ASN A 154 -2.73 -22.07 6.24
N GLN A 155 -1.54 -21.80 6.72
CA GLN A 155 -0.37 -21.37 5.91
C GLN A 155 -0.13 -22.27 4.69
N VAL A 156 -0.54 -23.53 4.77
CA VAL A 156 -0.41 -24.51 3.68
C VAL A 156 -1.41 -24.24 2.55
N GLU A 157 -2.67 -23.89 2.85
CA GLU A 157 -3.68 -23.54 1.85
C GLU A 157 -3.33 -22.23 1.12
N GLU A 158 -2.81 -21.23 1.84
CA GLU A 158 -2.31 -19.99 1.25
C GLU A 158 -1.17 -20.25 0.25
N LEU A 159 -0.26 -21.16 0.61
CA LEU A 159 0.86 -21.53 -0.25
C LEU A 159 0.37 -22.21 -1.53
N PHE A 160 -0.60 -23.12 -1.45
CA PHE A 160 -1.19 -23.77 -2.62
C PHE A 160 -1.97 -22.80 -3.50
N ASP A 161 -2.74 -21.88 -2.92
CA ASP A 161 -3.48 -20.87 -3.67
C ASP A 161 -2.54 -19.89 -4.38
N SER A 162 -1.40 -19.56 -3.78
CA SER A 162 -0.38 -18.69 -4.40
C SER A 162 0.35 -19.33 -5.57
N ILE A 163 0.36 -20.68 -5.66
CA ILE A 163 1.01 -21.44 -6.74
C ILE A 163 0.03 -21.67 -7.92
N SER A 164 -1.28 -21.68 -7.65
CA SER A 164 -2.31 -21.98 -8.66
C SER A 164 -2.77 -20.77 -9.49
N THR A 165 -2.28 -19.55 -9.16
CA THR A 165 -2.61 -18.32 -9.88
C THR A 165 -1.53 -17.95 -10.87
#